data_1e401b9e1ad5893c3fc96c4b9c07b7ae
#
_entry.id   1e401b9e1ad5893c3fc96c4b9c07b7ae
#
_cell.length_a   1.000
_cell.length_b   1.000
_cell.length_c   1.000
_cell.angle_alpha   90.00
_cell.angle_beta   90.00
_cell.angle_gamma   90.00
#
_symmetry.space_group_name_H-M   'P 1'
#
loop_
_entity.id
_entity.type
_entity.pdbx_description
1 polymer ?
#
loop_
_entity_poly.entity_id
_entity_poly.type
_entity_poly.pdbx_seq_one_letter_code
_entity_poly.pdbx_strand_id
1 'polypeptide(L)'
;VIDVQNNYIIPGLLDTHTHGAMGYDFNKYSSKQELEIISDSLLDEGVTGFNASIVCESHHDTLNLLQMYEGNTPDNLIGVHLEGPYLNIKNKGVMKEEHLRLVNFDEFNQYISTCRKVNAMTIAPELPNALELINYASNHGYVMNVGHSSASAKEVKKAQAYGAKGITHLYNAMSQHLHRDPGVVTGAILSDLMCELIVDGFHIDEDVIRATYKAIGKERIILITDANPCKGLPDGQYHFSGKDIVIVGGHATVKETGRIAGSTLGLNEACANMMRYCDCSIDDAVLMAAVNPAKLYGLKQGKIEIGYQGDIVVIDKEFTILA
;
A
#
# COMPACT_ATOMS: atom_id res chain seq x y z
N VAL A 1 32.88 -6.40 -10.29
CA VAL A 1 32.50 -5.15 -10.99
C VAL A 1 31.30 -5.49 -11.86
N ILE A 2 30.19 -4.80 -11.69
CA ILE A 2 29.02 -4.92 -12.54
C ILE A 2 29.09 -3.77 -13.53
N ASP A 3 29.16 -4.07 -14.83
CA ASP A 3 29.09 -3.08 -15.90
C ASP A 3 27.65 -3.05 -16.44
N VAL A 4 26.93 -1.99 -16.16
CA VAL A 4 25.55 -1.81 -16.62
C VAL A 4 25.45 -0.96 -17.89
N GLN A 5 26.59 -0.67 -18.53
CA GLN A 5 26.70 0.14 -19.74
C GLN A 5 26.07 1.54 -19.54
N ASN A 6 24.99 1.84 -20.29
CA ASN A 6 24.28 3.13 -20.20
C ASN A 6 23.00 3.07 -19.34
N ASN A 7 22.87 2.03 -18.51
CA ASN A 7 21.71 1.82 -17.64
C ASN A 7 21.98 2.35 -16.22
N TYR A 8 20.97 2.34 -15.39
CA TYR A 8 21.04 2.86 -14.03
C TYR A 8 21.05 1.72 -13.02
N ILE A 9 21.80 1.90 -11.94
CA ILE A 9 21.71 1.05 -10.75
C ILE A 9 20.93 1.83 -9.70
N ILE A 10 19.84 1.24 -9.23
CA ILE A 10 18.98 1.81 -8.18
C ILE A 10 18.89 0.86 -6.98
N PRO A 11 18.53 1.34 -5.79
CA PRO A 11 18.17 0.44 -4.69
C PRO A 11 16.89 -0.30 -5.04
N GLY A 12 16.71 -1.49 -4.45
CA GLY A 12 15.48 -2.25 -4.59
C GLY A 12 14.24 -1.45 -4.18
N LEU A 13 13.15 -1.64 -4.90
CA LEU A 13 11.86 -0.99 -4.67
C LEU A 13 11.13 -1.64 -3.50
N LEU A 14 10.25 -0.88 -2.84
CA LEU A 14 9.46 -1.34 -1.68
C LEU A 14 7.97 -1.10 -1.93
N ASP A 15 7.20 -2.18 -2.10
CA ASP A 15 5.74 -2.11 -2.22
C ASP A 15 5.09 -2.33 -0.86
N THR A 16 4.70 -1.25 -0.21
CA THR A 16 4.16 -1.30 1.14
C THR A 16 2.65 -1.57 1.21
N HIS A 17 1.99 -1.68 0.04
CA HIS A 17 0.57 -1.95 -0.05
C HIS A 17 0.24 -2.78 -1.30
N THR A 18 0.12 -4.09 -1.13
CA THR A 18 -0.30 -5.02 -2.19
C THR A 18 -1.05 -6.21 -1.58
N HIS A 19 -2.06 -6.75 -2.29
CA HIS A 19 -2.96 -7.82 -1.81
C HIS A 19 -2.67 -9.19 -2.41
N GLY A 20 -1.74 -9.27 -3.35
CA GLY A 20 -1.36 -10.51 -3.99
C GLY A 20 -0.93 -10.34 -5.44
N ALA A 21 -0.62 -11.44 -6.10
CA ALA A 21 -0.26 -11.51 -7.51
C ALA A 21 -0.39 -12.95 -8.04
N MET A 22 -0.33 -13.15 -9.36
CA MET A 22 -0.24 -14.46 -10.02
C MET A 22 -1.38 -15.43 -9.66
N GLY A 23 -2.56 -14.89 -9.28
CA GLY A 23 -3.72 -15.66 -8.86
C GLY A 23 -3.75 -15.99 -7.36
N TYR A 24 -2.74 -15.59 -6.59
CA TYR A 24 -2.63 -15.86 -5.15
C TYR A 24 -2.94 -14.61 -4.32
N ASP A 25 -3.70 -14.80 -3.26
CA ASP A 25 -4.29 -13.78 -2.39
C ASP A 25 -3.68 -13.86 -1.00
N PHE A 26 -3.14 -12.76 -0.49
CA PHE A 26 -2.58 -12.70 0.86
C PHE A 26 -3.59 -13.04 1.96
N ASN A 27 -4.88 -12.88 1.71
CA ASN A 27 -5.93 -13.32 2.62
C ASN A 27 -6.23 -14.83 2.56
N LYS A 28 -5.76 -15.55 1.52
CA LYS A 28 -6.20 -16.92 1.24
C LYS A 28 -5.08 -17.89 0.86
N TYR A 29 -3.83 -17.49 1.06
CA TYR A 29 -2.75 -18.43 0.75
C TYR A 29 -2.79 -19.64 1.67
N SER A 30 -2.45 -20.80 1.11
CA SER A 30 -2.50 -22.09 1.80
C SER A 30 -1.13 -22.70 2.07
N SER A 31 -0.08 -22.15 1.47
CA SER A 31 1.27 -22.68 1.56
C SER A 31 2.34 -21.61 1.40
N LYS A 32 3.53 -21.87 1.93
CA LYS A 32 4.71 -21.03 1.68
C LYS A 32 5.02 -20.89 0.20
N GLN A 33 4.79 -21.94 -0.59
CA GLN A 33 5.04 -21.90 -2.03
C GLN A 33 4.20 -20.85 -2.76
N GLU A 34 2.96 -20.63 -2.34
CA GLU A 34 2.11 -19.56 -2.91
C GLU A 34 2.68 -18.16 -2.60
N LEU A 35 3.18 -17.96 -1.38
CA LEU A 35 3.87 -16.71 -1.04
C LEU A 35 5.18 -16.54 -1.80
N GLU A 36 5.92 -17.62 -2.07
CA GLU A 36 7.15 -17.58 -2.87
C GLU A 36 6.84 -17.20 -4.32
N ILE A 37 5.76 -17.71 -4.92
CA ILE A 37 5.33 -17.33 -6.27
C ILE A 37 5.00 -15.83 -6.35
N ILE A 38 4.28 -15.29 -5.36
CA ILE A 38 4.03 -13.85 -5.30
C ILE A 38 5.35 -13.09 -5.16
N SER A 39 6.20 -13.52 -4.23
CA SER A 39 7.51 -12.92 -3.96
C SER A 39 8.37 -12.84 -5.22
N ASP A 40 8.49 -13.96 -5.95
CA ASP A 40 9.29 -14.02 -7.17
C ASP A 40 8.73 -13.08 -8.24
N SER A 41 7.39 -13.01 -8.40
CA SER A 41 6.77 -12.08 -9.35
C SER A 41 7.02 -10.61 -9.00
N LEU A 42 7.13 -10.27 -7.72
CA LEU A 42 7.46 -8.93 -7.26
C LEU A 42 8.95 -8.61 -7.49
N LEU A 43 9.83 -9.60 -7.33
CA LEU A 43 11.26 -9.44 -7.66
C LEU A 43 11.47 -9.13 -9.15
N ASP A 44 10.67 -9.73 -10.05
CA ASP A 44 10.72 -9.43 -11.49
C ASP A 44 10.36 -7.97 -11.80
N GLU A 45 9.66 -7.28 -10.89
CA GLU A 45 9.34 -5.84 -10.96
C GLU A 45 10.38 -4.96 -10.24
N GLY A 46 11.47 -5.55 -9.73
CA GLY A 46 12.47 -4.85 -8.93
C GLY A 46 12.06 -4.57 -7.48
N VAL A 47 10.97 -5.18 -7.01
CA VAL A 47 10.46 -5.03 -5.63
C VAL A 47 11.20 -6.01 -4.73
N THR A 48 12.15 -5.52 -3.96
CA THR A 48 12.99 -6.31 -3.05
C THR A 48 12.45 -6.31 -1.61
N GLY A 49 11.36 -5.59 -1.36
CA GLY A 49 10.65 -5.61 -0.09
C GLY A 49 9.17 -5.29 -0.27
N PHE A 50 8.30 -6.07 0.39
CA PHE A 50 6.86 -5.81 0.32
C PHE A 50 6.15 -6.06 1.66
N ASN A 51 5.05 -5.34 1.89
CA ASN A 51 4.08 -5.69 2.91
C ASN A 51 2.96 -6.55 2.31
N ALA A 52 2.65 -7.66 2.95
CA ALA A 52 1.40 -8.37 2.66
C ALA A 52 0.24 -7.57 3.27
N SER A 53 -0.55 -6.90 2.42
CA SER A 53 -1.77 -6.22 2.88
C SER A 53 -2.91 -7.21 2.94
N ILE A 54 -3.48 -7.36 4.13
CA ILE A 54 -4.64 -8.22 4.35
C ILE A 54 -5.88 -7.37 4.61
N VAL A 55 -6.93 -7.60 3.82
CA VAL A 55 -8.23 -6.94 4.00
C VAL A 55 -8.97 -7.50 5.21
N CYS A 56 -9.97 -6.74 5.68
CA CYS A 56 -10.76 -7.15 6.83
C CYS A 56 -11.44 -8.51 6.64
N GLU A 57 -11.27 -9.38 7.60
CA GLU A 57 -12.01 -10.65 7.76
C GLU A 57 -12.64 -10.72 9.15
N SER A 58 -13.32 -11.82 9.49
CA SER A 58 -13.74 -12.06 10.88
C SER A 58 -12.52 -12.03 11.81
N HIS A 59 -12.72 -11.70 13.08
CA HIS A 59 -11.62 -11.71 14.06
C HIS A 59 -10.91 -13.07 14.10
N HIS A 60 -11.68 -14.16 14.10
CA HIS A 60 -11.14 -15.51 14.11
C HIS A 60 -10.29 -15.81 12.85
N ASP A 61 -10.79 -15.47 11.66
CA ASP A 61 -10.08 -15.73 10.41
C ASP A 61 -8.82 -14.85 10.30
N THR A 62 -8.88 -13.60 10.77
CA THR A 62 -7.69 -12.72 10.84
C THR A 62 -6.61 -13.33 11.75
N LEU A 63 -6.96 -13.87 12.92
CA LEU A 63 -5.98 -14.52 13.80
C LEU A 63 -5.38 -15.78 13.16
N ASN A 64 -6.18 -16.60 12.51
CA ASN A 64 -5.70 -17.80 11.81
C ASN A 64 -4.71 -17.41 10.69
N LEU A 65 -5.04 -16.38 9.92
CA LEU A 65 -4.18 -15.87 8.86
C LEU A 65 -2.87 -15.30 9.42
N LEU A 66 -2.94 -14.50 10.47
CA LEU A 66 -1.75 -13.94 11.12
C LEU A 66 -0.83 -15.02 11.70
N GLN A 67 -1.38 -16.12 12.21
CA GLN A 67 -0.60 -17.25 12.69
C GLN A 67 0.21 -17.91 11.56
N MET A 68 -0.32 -17.93 10.32
CA MET A 68 0.42 -18.41 9.15
C MET A 68 1.58 -17.48 8.81
N TYR A 69 1.38 -16.15 8.87
CA TYR A 69 2.44 -15.15 8.63
C TYR A 69 3.53 -15.14 9.70
N GLU A 70 3.25 -15.52 10.94
CA GLU A 70 4.30 -15.65 11.98
C GLU A 70 5.31 -16.76 11.63
N GLY A 71 4.91 -17.72 10.82
CA GLY A 71 5.75 -18.83 10.35
C GLY A 71 6.80 -18.43 9.32
N ASN A 72 7.15 -19.39 8.48
CA ASN A 72 8.19 -19.25 7.46
C ASN A 72 7.65 -18.50 6.23
N THR A 73 8.15 -17.29 5.96
CA THR A 73 7.77 -16.43 4.84
C THR A 73 8.98 -16.11 3.96
N PRO A 74 8.80 -15.62 2.73
CA PRO A 74 9.88 -15.13 1.88
C PRO A 74 10.71 -14.04 2.57
N ASP A 75 12.00 -13.95 2.23
CA ASP A 75 12.94 -13.01 2.85
C ASP A 75 12.63 -11.55 2.53
N ASN A 76 11.99 -11.28 1.39
CA ASN A 76 11.57 -9.95 0.97
C ASN A 76 10.18 -9.53 1.53
N LEU A 77 9.51 -10.35 2.35
CA LEU A 77 8.36 -9.91 3.14
C LEU A 77 8.85 -9.05 4.31
N ILE A 78 8.65 -7.73 4.23
CA ILE A 78 9.06 -6.79 5.27
C ILE A 78 8.04 -6.68 6.41
N GLY A 79 6.79 -7.05 6.17
CA GLY A 79 5.76 -7.07 7.19
C GLY A 79 4.37 -7.41 6.69
N VAL A 80 3.42 -7.31 7.60
CA VAL A 80 1.99 -7.47 7.34
C VAL A 80 1.29 -6.14 7.64
N HIS A 81 0.58 -5.63 6.65
CA HIS A 81 -0.28 -4.46 6.77
C HIS A 81 -1.73 -4.91 6.98
N LEU A 82 -2.35 -4.48 8.07
CA LEU A 82 -3.76 -4.70 8.35
C LEU A 82 -4.59 -3.58 7.71
N GLU A 83 -5.29 -3.85 6.62
CA GLU A 83 -6.20 -2.86 6.04
C GLU A 83 -7.57 -2.93 6.73
N GLY A 84 -7.66 -2.26 7.86
CA GLY A 84 -8.77 -2.33 8.81
C GLY A 84 -8.51 -3.30 9.97
N PRO A 85 -9.54 -3.72 10.69
CA PRO A 85 -10.99 -3.68 10.44
C PRO A 85 -11.69 -2.38 10.89
N TYR A 86 -10.99 -1.42 11.45
CA TYR A 86 -11.54 -0.20 12.03
C TYR A 86 -11.71 0.89 10.96
N LEU A 87 -12.61 0.64 10.00
CA LEU A 87 -12.84 1.47 8.83
C LEU A 87 -14.27 2.04 8.82
N ASN A 88 -14.46 3.15 8.11
CA ASN A 88 -15.78 3.75 7.98
C ASN A 88 -16.61 3.00 6.92
N ILE A 89 -17.79 2.55 7.33
CA ILE A 89 -18.70 1.76 6.47
C ILE A 89 -19.07 2.48 5.16
N LYS A 90 -19.13 3.80 5.15
CA LYS A 90 -19.41 4.59 3.94
C LYS A 90 -18.28 4.52 2.92
N ASN A 91 -17.06 4.24 3.38
CA ASN A 91 -15.84 4.19 2.59
C ASN A 91 -15.23 2.78 2.56
N LYS A 92 -16.04 1.74 2.76
CA LYS A 92 -15.59 0.35 2.86
C LYS A 92 -14.95 -0.23 1.59
N GLY A 93 -15.09 0.43 0.45
CA GLY A 93 -14.58 -0.08 -0.82
C GLY A 93 -15.15 -1.47 -1.16
N VAL A 94 -14.26 -2.43 -1.39
CA VAL A 94 -14.60 -3.83 -1.69
C VAL A 94 -14.86 -4.68 -0.44
N MET A 95 -14.56 -4.16 0.76
CA MET A 95 -14.64 -4.92 2.00
C MET A 95 -16.07 -5.28 2.38
N LYS A 96 -16.24 -6.42 3.03
CA LYS A 96 -17.54 -6.87 3.54
C LYS A 96 -17.90 -6.07 4.78
N GLU A 97 -19.15 -5.57 4.81
CA GLU A 97 -19.63 -4.74 5.92
C GLU A 97 -19.61 -5.47 7.26
N GLU A 98 -19.91 -6.78 7.25
CA GLU A 98 -19.94 -7.65 8.43
C GLU A 98 -18.57 -7.81 9.10
N HIS A 99 -17.48 -7.49 8.40
CA HIS A 99 -16.12 -7.57 8.92
C HIS A 99 -15.62 -6.24 9.49
N LEU A 100 -16.32 -5.12 9.23
CA LEU A 100 -15.99 -3.82 9.80
C LEU A 100 -16.44 -3.74 11.25
N ARG A 101 -15.61 -3.18 12.10
CA ARG A 101 -15.81 -3.13 13.55
C ARG A 101 -15.42 -1.77 14.14
N LEU A 102 -15.97 -1.48 15.30
CA LEU A 102 -15.47 -0.41 16.14
C LEU A 102 -14.12 -0.79 16.75
N VAL A 103 -13.33 0.23 17.08
CA VAL A 103 -11.99 0.05 17.64
C VAL A 103 -12.06 -0.77 18.94
N ASN A 104 -11.22 -1.80 18.99
CA ASN A 104 -11.07 -2.68 20.15
C ASN A 104 -9.57 -2.93 20.41
N PHE A 105 -9.06 -2.46 21.54
CA PHE A 105 -7.66 -2.59 21.92
C PHE A 105 -7.24 -4.05 22.19
N ASP A 106 -8.12 -4.83 22.81
CA ASP A 106 -7.83 -6.24 23.08
C ASP A 106 -7.69 -7.04 21.78
N GLU A 107 -8.54 -6.74 20.79
CA GLU A 107 -8.47 -7.33 19.45
C GLU A 107 -7.17 -6.93 18.76
N PHE A 108 -6.81 -5.64 18.76
CA PHE A 108 -5.54 -5.18 18.19
C PHE A 108 -4.34 -5.85 18.87
N ASN A 109 -4.34 -5.93 20.21
CA ASN A 109 -3.27 -6.60 20.96
C ASN A 109 -3.16 -8.10 20.64
N GLN A 110 -4.28 -8.77 20.37
CA GLN A 110 -4.26 -10.16 19.90
C GLN A 110 -3.62 -10.27 18.53
N TYR A 111 -3.90 -9.36 17.58
CA TYR A 111 -3.27 -9.37 16.27
C TYR A 111 -1.74 -9.25 16.34
N ILE A 112 -1.23 -8.23 17.03
CA ILE A 112 0.21 -7.98 17.14
C ILE A 112 0.95 -9.03 17.99
N SER A 113 0.25 -9.70 18.94
CA SER A 113 0.84 -10.81 19.70
C SER A 113 0.83 -12.13 18.93
N THR A 114 -0.12 -12.31 18.00
CA THR A 114 -0.21 -13.50 17.15
C THR A 114 0.84 -13.46 16.03
N CYS A 115 1.11 -12.28 15.47
CA CYS A 115 2.11 -12.13 14.41
C CYS A 115 2.98 -10.89 14.64
N ARG A 116 4.26 -11.12 14.94
CA ARG A 116 5.27 -10.04 15.15
C ARG A 116 5.64 -9.32 13.86
N LYS A 117 5.24 -9.86 12.70
CA LYS A 117 5.45 -9.24 11.40
C LYS A 117 4.40 -8.17 11.08
N VAL A 118 3.31 -8.06 11.85
CA VAL A 118 2.41 -6.90 11.74
C VAL A 118 3.22 -5.64 12.01
N ASN A 119 3.25 -4.74 11.01
CA ASN A 119 4.01 -3.50 11.10
C ASN A 119 3.18 -2.25 10.79
N ALA A 120 2.01 -2.41 10.18
CA ALA A 120 1.13 -1.30 9.82
C ALA A 120 -0.36 -1.64 9.95
N MET A 121 -1.17 -0.59 10.13
CA MET A 121 -2.63 -0.68 10.07
C MET A 121 -3.23 0.56 9.41
N THR A 122 -4.21 0.35 8.53
CA THR A 122 -5.11 1.40 8.05
C THR A 122 -6.32 1.52 8.96
N ILE A 123 -6.64 2.76 9.36
CA ILE A 123 -7.71 3.06 10.31
C ILE A 123 -8.45 4.35 9.93
N ALA A 124 -9.76 4.40 10.15
CA ALA A 124 -10.58 5.61 10.03
C ALA A 124 -10.53 6.41 11.35
N PRO A 125 -9.86 7.56 11.40
CA PRO A 125 -9.57 8.28 12.64
C PRO A 125 -10.81 8.94 13.28
N GLU A 126 -11.90 9.08 12.55
CA GLU A 126 -13.18 9.60 13.05
C GLU A 126 -13.98 8.59 13.87
N LEU A 127 -13.57 7.32 13.88
CA LEU A 127 -14.26 6.29 14.68
C LEU A 127 -13.99 6.51 16.18
N PRO A 128 -14.95 6.16 17.06
CA PRO A 128 -14.72 6.18 18.51
C PRO A 128 -13.46 5.40 18.91
N ASN A 129 -12.61 5.99 19.76
CA ASN A 129 -11.34 5.46 20.27
C ASN A 129 -10.24 5.26 19.20
N ALA A 130 -10.45 5.71 17.95
CA ALA A 130 -9.44 5.53 16.91
C ALA A 130 -8.17 6.36 17.15
N LEU A 131 -8.30 7.59 17.65
CA LEU A 131 -7.15 8.44 17.98
C LEU A 131 -6.32 7.83 19.10
N GLU A 132 -6.98 7.28 20.13
CA GLU A 132 -6.33 6.62 21.25
C GLU A 132 -5.58 5.37 20.78
N LEU A 133 -6.15 4.56 19.88
CA LEU A 133 -5.48 3.40 19.31
C LEU A 133 -4.30 3.84 18.42
N ILE A 134 -4.45 4.88 17.60
CA ILE A 134 -3.34 5.45 16.81
C ILE A 134 -2.18 5.83 17.73
N ASN A 135 -2.46 6.54 18.83
CA ASN A 135 -1.42 6.93 19.77
C ASN A 135 -0.75 5.73 20.45
N TYR A 136 -1.56 4.77 20.90
CA TYR A 136 -1.05 3.54 21.51
C TYR A 136 -0.15 2.77 20.55
N ALA A 137 -0.64 2.46 19.36
CA ALA A 137 0.08 1.66 18.36
C ALA A 137 1.36 2.35 17.86
N SER A 138 1.28 3.67 17.58
CA SER A 138 2.45 4.44 17.12
C SER A 138 3.57 4.51 18.17
N ASN A 139 3.23 4.60 19.45
CA ASN A 139 4.20 4.57 20.54
C ASN A 139 4.85 3.17 20.73
N HIS A 140 4.23 2.13 20.18
CA HIS A 140 4.77 0.76 20.13
C HIS A 140 5.48 0.42 18.81
N GLY A 141 5.66 1.40 17.93
CA GLY A 141 6.43 1.25 16.70
C GLY A 141 5.63 0.82 15.48
N TYR A 142 4.30 0.72 15.56
CA TYR A 142 3.45 0.39 14.42
C TYR A 142 3.16 1.63 13.56
N VAL A 143 3.15 1.45 12.23
CA VAL A 143 2.78 2.50 11.29
C VAL A 143 1.25 2.54 11.19
N MET A 144 0.66 3.66 11.62
CA MET A 144 -0.78 3.87 11.57
C MET A 144 -1.12 4.84 10.44
N ASN A 145 -1.85 4.36 9.44
CA ASN A 145 -2.25 5.14 8.26
C ASN A 145 -3.75 5.46 8.29
N VAL A 146 -4.10 6.68 7.90
CA VAL A 146 -5.49 7.10 7.72
C VAL A 146 -5.98 6.62 6.36
N GLY A 147 -7.05 5.85 6.33
CA GLY A 147 -7.67 5.37 5.10
C GLY A 147 -9.08 4.84 5.34
N HIS A 148 -9.82 4.58 4.25
CA HIS A 148 -11.22 4.14 4.31
C HIS A 148 -12.07 5.01 5.26
N SER A 149 -11.98 6.32 5.09
CA SER A 149 -12.36 7.30 6.10
C SER A 149 -13.23 8.42 5.52
N SER A 150 -14.22 8.85 6.29
CA SER A 150 -14.99 10.06 6.06
C SER A 150 -14.48 11.25 6.89
N ALA A 151 -13.26 11.18 7.43
CA ALA A 151 -12.70 12.21 8.27
C ALA A 151 -12.63 13.57 7.56
N SER A 152 -12.84 14.62 8.31
CA SER A 152 -12.54 15.99 7.91
C SER A 152 -11.02 16.24 7.94
N ALA A 153 -10.57 17.29 7.26
CA ALA A 153 -9.17 17.72 7.31
C ALA A 153 -8.69 18.02 8.75
N LYS A 154 -9.60 18.44 9.65
CA LYS A 154 -9.28 18.66 11.05
C LYS A 154 -9.02 17.36 11.81
N GLU A 155 -9.79 16.31 11.51
CA GLU A 155 -9.61 14.98 12.11
C GLU A 155 -8.32 14.32 11.62
N VAL A 156 -7.95 14.49 10.34
CA VAL A 156 -6.64 14.04 9.81
C VAL A 156 -5.48 14.71 10.56
N LYS A 157 -5.55 16.04 10.78
CA LYS A 157 -4.52 16.74 11.58
C LYS A 157 -4.46 16.26 13.03
N LYS A 158 -5.60 15.90 13.61
CA LYS A 158 -5.62 15.27 14.95
C LYS A 158 -4.97 13.89 14.91
N ALA A 159 -5.30 13.06 13.91
CA ALA A 159 -4.67 11.75 13.75
C ALA A 159 -3.14 11.86 13.64
N GLN A 160 -2.61 12.84 12.87
CA GLN A 160 -1.17 13.12 12.84
C GLN A 160 -0.63 13.49 14.23
N ALA A 161 -1.30 14.36 14.96
CA ALA A 161 -0.88 14.76 16.32
C ALA A 161 -0.89 13.58 17.32
N TYR A 162 -1.72 12.57 17.08
CA TYR A 162 -1.80 11.31 17.83
C TYR A 162 -0.83 10.24 17.33
N GLY A 163 -0.06 10.50 16.27
CA GLY A 163 1.02 9.62 15.81
C GLY A 163 0.74 8.89 14.50
N ALA A 164 -0.36 9.18 13.78
CA ALA A 164 -0.52 8.69 12.44
C ALA A 164 0.67 9.12 11.56
N LYS A 165 1.09 8.26 10.63
CA LYS A 165 2.28 8.45 9.79
C LYS A 165 1.97 8.63 8.31
N GLY A 166 0.85 8.09 7.83
CA GLY A 166 0.52 8.11 6.42
C GLY A 166 -0.97 8.19 6.12
N ILE A 167 -1.26 8.33 4.83
CA ILE A 167 -2.58 8.23 4.22
C ILE A 167 -2.54 7.05 3.25
N THR A 168 -3.41 6.08 3.45
CA THR A 168 -3.55 4.91 2.60
C THR A 168 -4.20 5.31 1.27
N HIS A 169 -3.64 4.87 0.14
CA HIS A 169 -4.14 5.04 -1.25
C HIS A 169 -4.96 6.33 -1.46
N LEU A 170 -4.29 7.49 -1.28
CA LEU A 170 -4.89 8.82 -1.34
C LEU A 170 -5.89 8.95 -2.51
N TYR A 171 -7.03 9.58 -2.28
CA TYR A 171 -8.25 9.72 -3.10
C TYR A 171 -9.20 8.53 -3.06
N ASN A 172 -8.73 7.32 -2.85
CA ASN A 172 -9.55 6.11 -2.91
C ASN A 172 -10.23 5.85 -1.56
N ALA A 173 -11.52 5.51 -1.60
CA ALA A 173 -12.33 5.21 -0.42
C ALA A 173 -12.20 6.24 0.73
N MET A 174 -12.24 7.54 0.43
CA MET A 174 -12.12 8.61 1.43
C MET A 174 -12.87 9.89 1.04
N SER A 175 -13.05 10.78 2.03
CA SER A 175 -13.60 12.11 1.83
C SER A 175 -12.65 13.01 1.01
N GLN A 176 -13.21 13.71 0.04
CA GLN A 176 -12.47 14.41 -1.01
C GLN A 176 -12.08 15.86 -0.64
N HIS A 177 -11.36 16.51 -1.55
CA HIS A 177 -11.01 17.93 -1.45
C HIS A 177 -12.15 18.81 -1.95
N LEU A 178 -13.13 19.11 -1.08
CA LEU A 178 -14.23 19.98 -1.39
C LEU A 178 -14.06 21.35 -0.70
N HIS A 179 -14.41 22.43 -1.40
CA HIS A 179 -14.14 23.81 -0.93
C HIS A 179 -14.94 24.23 0.33
N ARG A 180 -16.03 23.55 0.67
CA ARG A 180 -16.83 23.78 1.88
C ARG A 180 -16.84 22.60 2.85
N ASP A 181 -16.41 21.42 2.39
CA ASP A 181 -16.34 20.20 3.18
C ASP A 181 -14.97 19.54 2.95
N PRO A 182 -13.91 20.12 3.54
CA PRO A 182 -12.53 19.63 3.34
C PRO A 182 -12.31 18.30 4.05
N GLY A 183 -12.15 17.24 3.26
CA GLY A 183 -11.98 15.87 3.74
C GLY A 183 -10.52 15.45 3.94
N VAL A 184 -10.30 14.12 3.88
CA VAL A 184 -8.97 13.48 4.05
C VAL A 184 -7.97 14.02 3.04
N VAL A 185 -8.35 14.19 1.77
CA VAL A 185 -7.45 14.73 0.73
C VAL A 185 -6.93 16.12 1.11
N THR A 186 -7.79 16.99 1.64
CA THR A 186 -7.35 18.31 2.14
C THR A 186 -6.43 18.16 3.34
N GLY A 187 -6.75 17.23 4.25
CA GLY A 187 -5.91 16.92 5.41
C GLY A 187 -4.52 16.44 5.01
N ALA A 188 -4.42 15.59 3.99
CA ALA A 188 -3.15 15.11 3.43
C ALA A 188 -2.29 16.25 2.89
N ILE A 189 -2.88 17.19 2.14
CA ILE A 189 -2.16 18.37 1.61
C ILE A 189 -1.62 19.25 2.76
N LEU A 190 -2.40 19.42 3.82
CA LEU A 190 -2.11 20.33 4.94
C LEU A 190 -1.33 19.69 6.11
N SER A 191 -0.97 18.43 6.02
CA SER A 191 -0.22 17.68 7.03
C SER A 191 1.18 17.32 6.55
N ASP A 192 1.99 16.68 7.41
CA ASP A 192 3.28 16.11 7.06
C ASP A 192 3.20 14.58 6.86
N LEU A 193 2.00 14.01 6.76
CA LEU A 193 1.79 12.59 6.56
C LEU A 193 2.34 12.14 5.20
N MET A 194 2.92 10.96 5.15
CA MET A 194 3.24 10.29 3.89
C MET A 194 1.95 9.92 3.16
N CYS A 195 1.93 9.96 1.85
CA CYS A 195 0.74 9.72 1.04
C CYS A 195 0.99 8.61 0.03
N GLU A 196 0.32 7.49 0.20
CA GLU A 196 0.35 6.40 -0.77
C GLU A 196 -0.43 6.80 -2.03
N LEU A 197 0.14 6.55 -3.20
CA LEU A 197 -0.49 6.80 -4.50
C LEU A 197 -0.43 5.56 -5.40
N ILE A 198 -1.57 5.24 -6.01
CA ILE A 198 -1.69 4.26 -7.10
C ILE A 198 -1.59 5.05 -8.42
N VAL A 199 -0.49 4.87 -9.15
CA VAL A 199 -0.17 5.69 -10.34
C VAL A 199 -0.37 4.85 -11.61
N ASP A 200 -1.58 4.36 -11.82
CA ASP A 200 -1.99 3.57 -12.99
C ASP A 200 -2.76 4.40 -14.04
N GLY A 201 -3.10 5.66 -13.74
CA GLY A 201 -3.92 6.52 -14.60
C GLY A 201 -5.41 6.11 -14.65
N PHE A 202 -5.80 5.11 -13.83
CA PHE A 202 -7.16 4.60 -13.76
C PHE A 202 -7.80 4.86 -12.38
N HIS A 203 -7.10 4.59 -11.29
CA HIS A 203 -7.52 4.98 -9.93
C HIS A 203 -7.52 6.49 -9.75
N ILE A 204 -6.53 7.16 -10.34
CA ILE A 204 -6.33 8.61 -10.26
C ILE A 204 -5.98 9.11 -11.66
N ASP A 205 -6.70 10.12 -12.13
CA ASP A 205 -6.44 10.80 -13.40
C ASP A 205 -5.04 11.44 -13.42
N GLU A 206 -4.37 11.45 -14.57
CA GLU A 206 -3.00 11.97 -14.74
C GLU A 206 -2.86 13.42 -14.28
N ASP A 207 -3.85 14.26 -14.55
CA ASP A 207 -3.83 15.67 -14.12
C ASP A 207 -3.98 15.82 -12.60
N VAL A 208 -4.73 14.90 -11.95
CA VAL A 208 -4.86 14.85 -10.49
C VAL A 208 -3.55 14.37 -9.87
N ILE A 209 -2.89 13.36 -10.45
CA ILE A 209 -1.55 12.91 -10.02
C ILE A 209 -0.55 14.07 -10.11
N ARG A 210 -0.53 14.81 -11.23
CA ARG A 210 0.33 15.98 -11.44
C ARG A 210 0.07 17.09 -10.44
N ALA A 211 -1.21 17.38 -10.17
CA ALA A 211 -1.61 18.37 -9.16
C ALA A 211 -1.18 17.95 -7.75
N THR A 212 -1.33 16.67 -7.43
CA THR A 212 -0.92 16.09 -6.15
C THR A 212 0.58 16.16 -5.94
N TYR A 213 1.37 15.80 -6.96
CA TYR A 213 2.83 15.91 -6.92
C TYR A 213 3.28 17.33 -6.61
N LYS A 214 2.64 18.34 -7.23
CA LYS A 214 2.92 19.76 -6.96
C LYS A 214 2.49 20.22 -5.56
N ALA A 215 1.39 19.69 -5.04
CA ALA A 215 0.82 20.12 -3.77
C ALA A 215 1.47 19.45 -2.56
N ILE A 216 1.79 18.17 -2.67
CA ILE A 216 2.32 17.34 -1.57
C ILE A 216 3.86 17.30 -1.58
N GLY A 217 4.46 17.24 -2.78
CA GLY A 217 5.89 17.11 -2.95
C GLY A 217 6.37 15.66 -2.89
N LYS A 218 7.44 15.38 -3.64
CA LYS A 218 8.02 14.03 -3.77
C LYS A 218 8.48 13.40 -2.46
N GLU A 219 8.85 14.23 -1.48
CA GLU A 219 9.37 13.78 -0.17
C GLU A 219 8.31 13.12 0.71
N ARG A 220 7.02 13.29 0.36
CA ARG A 220 5.88 12.73 1.11
C ARG A 220 5.02 11.76 0.31
N ILE A 221 5.33 11.54 -0.95
CA ILE A 221 4.63 10.55 -1.79
C ILE A 221 5.31 9.19 -1.63
N ILE A 222 4.51 8.14 -1.50
CA ILE A 222 4.92 6.74 -1.58
C ILE A 222 4.14 6.11 -2.74
N LEU A 223 4.86 5.56 -3.71
CA LEU A 223 4.24 4.77 -4.77
C LEU A 223 3.90 3.39 -4.24
N ILE A 224 2.69 2.96 -4.47
CA ILE A 224 2.17 1.64 -4.12
C ILE A 224 1.45 1.04 -5.32
N THR A 225 1.26 -0.27 -5.30
CA THR A 225 0.47 -0.91 -6.34
C THR A 225 -1.00 -1.07 -5.95
N ASP A 226 -1.31 -1.33 -4.69
CA ASP A 226 -2.63 -1.80 -4.26
C ASP A 226 -3.13 -2.93 -5.18
N ALA A 227 -2.18 -3.79 -5.58
CA ALA A 227 -2.44 -4.82 -6.57
C ALA A 227 -3.28 -5.94 -5.96
N ASN A 228 -4.29 -6.35 -6.71
CA ASN A 228 -5.11 -7.50 -6.36
C ASN A 228 -4.46 -8.81 -6.87
N PRO A 229 -4.91 -9.99 -6.42
CA PRO A 229 -4.37 -11.28 -6.82
C PRO A 229 -4.34 -11.55 -8.33
N CYS A 230 -5.11 -10.79 -9.12
CA CYS A 230 -5.13 -10.96 -10.57
C CYS A 230 -3.96 -10.28 -11.30
N LYS A 231 -3.12 -9.52 -10.60
CA LYS A 231 -1.88 -8.96 -11.14
C LYS A 231 -1.01 -10.08 -11.75
N GLY A 232 -0.46 -9.83 -12.93
CA GLY A 232 0.32 -10.82 -13.68
C GLY A 232 -0.52 -11.83 -14.47
N LEU A 233 -1.85 -11.83 -14.35
CA LEU A 233 -2.74 -12.67 -15.13
C LEU A 233 -3.22 -11.94 -16.41
N PRO A 234 -3.52 -12.66 -17.49
CA PRO A 234 -4.04 -12.06 -18.72
C PRO A 234 -5.43 -11.45 -18.51
N ASP A 235 -5.88 -10.62 -19.46
CA ASP A 235 -7.25 -10.13 -19.50
C ASP A 235 -8.24 -11.30 -19.42
N GLY A 236 -9.31 -11.15 -18.60
CA GLY A 236 -10.25 -12.25 -18.37
C GLY A 236 -11.20 -12.01 -17.21
N GLN A 237 -11.88 -13.08 -16.81
CA GLN A 237 -12.78 -13.06 -15.64
C GLN A 237 -12.17 -13.90 -14.51
N TYR A 238 -12.14 -13.34 -13.33
CA TYR A 238 -11.54 -13.92 -12.13
C TYR A 238 -12.47 -13.77 -10.92
N HIS A 239 -12.17 -14.46 -9.84
CA HIS A 239 -12.91 -14.34 -8.60
C HIS A 239 -11.97 -13.92 -7.47
N PHE A 240 -12.22 -12.75 -6.87
CA PHE A 240 -11.42 -12.19 -5.77
C PHE A 240 -12.32 -11.60 -4.68
N SER A 241 -11.99 -11.86 -3.41
CA SER A 241 -12.71 -11.34 -2.23
C SER A 241 -14.25 -11.54 -2.29
N GLY A 242 -14.68 -12.72 -2.83
CA GLY A 242 -16.09 -13.04 -2.97
C GLY A 242 -16.84 -12.29 -4.08
N LYS A 243 -16.12 -11.69 -5.02
CA LYS A 243 -16.66 -10.94 -6.17
C LYS A 243 -16.09 -11.43 -7.48
N ASP A 244 -16.89 -11.36 -8.54
CA ASP A 244 -16.40 -11.56 -9.89
C ASP A 244 -15.72 -10.30 -10.39
N ILE A 245 -14.46 -10.44 -10.80
CA ILE A 245 -13.61 -9.37 -11.31
C ILE A 245 -13.41 -9.59 -12.82
N VAL A 246 -13.45 -8.50 -13.56
CA VAL A 246 -13.13 -8.49 -14.99
C VAL A 246 -11.90 -7.63 -15.19
N ILE A 247 -10.89 -8.18 -15.87
CA ILE A 247 -9.70 -7.43 -16.30
C ILE A 247 -9.82 -7.18 -17.81
N VAL A 248 -9.71 -5.92 -18.18
CA VAL A 248 -9.66 -5.48 -19.59
C VAL A 248 -8.58 -4.41 -19.71
N GLY A 249 -7.59 -4.66 -20.57
CA GLY A 249 -6.46 -3.74 -20.75
C GLY A 249 -5.68 -3.46 -19.47
N GLY A 250 -5.56 -4.46 -18.59
CA GLY A 250 -4.91 -4.32 -17.29
C GLY A 250 -5.75 -3.62 -16.21
N HIS A 251 -7.01 -3.25 -16.47
CA HIS A 251 -7.88 -2.59 -15.47
C HIS A 251 -8.83 -3.59 -14.83
N ALA A 252 -8.74 -3.73 -13.52
CA ALA A 252 -9.57 -4.65 -12.74
C ALA A 252 -10.83 -3.96 -12.20
N THR A 253 -12.01 -4.49 -12.54
CA THR A 253 -13.30 -3.97 -12.09
C THR A 253 -14.20 -5.08 -11.58
N VAL A 254 -15.06 -4.76 -10.61
CA VAL A 254 -16.12 -5.66 -10.15
C VAL A 254 -17.17 -5.79 -11.26
N LYS A 255 -17.40 -6.99 -11.75
CA LYS A 255 -18.28 -7.28 -12.90
C LYS A 255 -19.69 -6.70 -12.75
N GLU A 256 -20.27 -6.81 -11.56
CA GLU A 256 -21.66 -6.39 -11.30
C GLU A 256 -21.82 -4.87 -11.23
N THR A 257 -20.80 -4.16 -10.74
CA THR A 257 -20.93 -2.73 -10.40
C THR A 257 -20.05 -1.81 -11.22
N GLY A 258 -19.06 -2.36 -11.95
CA GLY A 258 -18.04 -1.59 -12.66
C GLY A 258 -17.08 -0.81 -11.75
N ARG A 259 -17.15 -1.02 -10.43
CA ARG A 259 -16.23 -0.36 -9.48
C ARG A 259 -14.84 -0.94 -9.61
N ILE A 260 -13.82 -0.11 -9.46
CA ILE A 260 -12.42 -0.53 -9.39
C ILE A 260 -12.24 -1.49 -8.21
N ALA A 261 -11.42 -2.51 -8.40
CA ALA A 261 -11.20 -3.60 -7.43
C ALA A 261 -9.71 -3.86 -7.20
N GLY A 262 -9.00 -2.88 -6.70
CA GLY A 262 -7.55 -2.88 -6.63
C GLY A 262 -6.92 -2.79 -8.03
N SER A 263 -5.60 -2.75 -8.11
CA SER A 263 -4.89 -2.63 -9.39
C SER A 263 -4.33 -3.97 -9.88
N THR A 264 -3.78 -3.93 -11.10
CA THR A 264 -2.89 -4.97 -11.64
C THR A 264 -1.50 -4.36 -11.95
N LEU A 265 -1.25 -3.17 -11.41
CA LEU A 265 -0.07 -2.34 -11.66
C LEU A 265 1.21 -3.01 -11.12
N GLY A 266 2.30 -2.96 -11.87
CA GLY A 266 3.65 -3.19 -11.38
C GLY A 266 4.23 -1.95 -10.71
N LEU A 267 5.07 -2.10 -9.69
CA LEU A 267 5.65 -0.91 -9.03
C LEU A 267 6.66 -0.18 -9.94
N ASN A 268 7.38 -0.90 -10.77
CA ASN A 268 8.21 -0.32 -11.84
C ASN A 268 7.38 0.49 -12.83
N GLU A 269 6.19 0.01 -13.21
CA GLU A 269 5.24 0.73 -14.06
C GLU A 269 4.72 1.99 -13.36
N ALA A 270 4.44 1.92 -12.05
CA ALA A 270 4.07 3.09 -11.25
C ALA A 270 5.17 4.17 -11.31
N CYS A 271 6.45 3.76 -11.22
CA CYS A 271 7.60 4.66 -11.36
C CYS A 271 7.66 5.29 -12.75
N ALA A 272 7.55 4.48 -13.81
CA ALA A 272 7.53 4.97 -15.19
C ALA A 272 6.37 5.94 -15.46
N ASN A 273 5.18 5.60 -14.96
CA ASN A 273 4.00 6.46 -15.06
C ASN A 273 4.19 7.78 -14.31
N MET A 274 4.77 7.74 -13.11
CA MET A 274 5.05 8.95 -12.33
C MET A 274 6.01 9.89 -13.08
N MET A 275 7.08 9.34 -13.69
CA MET A 275 8.00 10.11 -14.53
C MET A 275 7.27 10.73 -15.72
N ARG A 276 6.43 9.96 -16.42
CA ARG A 276 5.68 10.44 -17.58
C ARG A 276 4.63 11.50 -17.22
N TYR A 277 3.87 11.31 -16.15
CA TYR A 277 2.78 12.22 -15.78
C TYR A 277 3.28 13.51 -15.14
N CYS A 278 4.34 13.44 -14.35
CA CYS A 278 4.83 14.57 -13.56
C CYS A 278 6.11 15.21 -14.10
N ASP A 279 6.70 14.68 -15.20
CA ASP A 279 8.00 15.12 -15.74
C ASP A 279 9.08 15.12 -14.64
N CYS A 280 9.08 14.07 -13.81
CA CYS A 280 10.04 13.91 -12.73
C CYS A 280 11.18 12.97 -13.13
N SER A 281 12.30 13.05 -12.40
CA SER A 281 13.50 12.26 -12.68
C SER A 281 13.39 10.82 -12.18
N ILE A 282 14.28 9.94 -12.64
CA ILE A 282 14.48 8.59 -12.06
C ILE A 282 14.75 8.70 -10.56
N ASP A 283 15.59 9.63 -10.12
CA ASP A 283 15.89 9.83 -8.69
C ASP A 283 14.63 10.17 -7.88
N ASP A 284 13.70 10.94 -8.46
CA ASP A 284 12.43 11.29 -7.83
C ASP A 284 11.51 10.05 -7.72
N ALA A 285 11.44 9.23 -8.77
CA ALA A 285 10.69 7.99 -8.77
C ALA A 285 11.25 7.00 -7.72
N VAL A 286 12.57 6.83 -7.68
CA VAL A 286 13.26 6.01 -6.67
C VAL A 286 13.04 6.56 -5.24
N LEU A 287 13.07 7.88 -5.06
CA LEU A 287 12.74 8.49 -3.77
C LEU A 287 11.36 8.06 -3.30
N MET A 288 10.36 8.08 -4.19
CA MET A 288 8.97 7.76 -3.86
C MET A 288 8.70 6.26 -3.73
N ALA A 289 9.43 5.39 -4.46
CA ALA A 289 9.20 3.95 -4.48
C ALA A 289 10.18 3.14 -3.60
N ALA A 290 11.25 3.74 -3.09
CA ALA A 290 12.25 3.04 -2.28
C ALA A 290 12.60 3.79 -0.99
N VAL A 291 13.04 5.06 -1.09
CA VAL A 291 13.56 5.80 0.07
C VAL A 291 12.45 6.20 1.04
N ASN A 292 11.36 6.75 0.54
CA ASN A 292 10.23 7.20 1.38
C ASN A 292 9.55 6.03 2.13
N PRO A 293 9.19 4.90 1.47
CA PRO A 293 8.66 3.76 2.21
C PRO A 293 9.67 3.20 3.22
N ALA A 294 10.95 3.07 2.88
CA ALA A 294 11.97 2.64 3.83
C ALA A 294 12.05 3.55 5.06
N LYS A 295 11.96 4.88 4.85
CA LYS A 295 11.95 5.88 5.93
C LYS A 295 10.70 5.74 6.81
N LEU A 296 9.52 5.54 6.20
CA LEU A 296 8.26 5.38 6.94
C LEU A 296 8.29 4.20 7.89
N TYR A 297 8.83 3.07 7.42
CA TYR A 297 8.91 1.81 8.17
C TYR A 297 10.21 1.64 8.98
N GLY A 298 11.12 2.62 8.93
CA GLY A 298 12.39 2.56 9.66
C GLY A 298 13.36 1.47 9.18
N LEU A 299 13.28 1.10 7.89
CA LEU A 299 14.07 0.03 7.28
C LEU A 299 15.46 0.53 6.85
N LYS A 300 16.43 -0.37 6.90
CA LYS A 300 17.76 -0.16 6.30
C LYS A 300 17.78 -0.68 4.86
N GLN A 301 16.81 -0.24 4.06
CA GLN A 301 16.61 -0.53 2.64
C GLN A 301 16.41 0.80 1.87
N GLY A 302 16.24 0.73 0.55
CA GLY A 302 15.92 1.87 -0.29
C GLY A 302 17.08 2.83 -0.55
N LYS A 303 18.32 2.44 -0.21
CA LYS A 303 19.56 3.20 -0.50
C LYS A 303 20.73 2.28 -0.79
N ILE A 304 21.59 2.71 -1.71
CA ILE A 304 22.89 2.07 -1.97
C ILE A 304 23.93 2.77 -1.09
N GLU A 305 24.04 2.34 0.16
CA GLU A 305 24.88 2.97 1.17
C GLU A 305 25.43 1.90 2.14
N ILE A 306 26.64 2.10 2.68
CA ILE A 306 27.24 1.17 3.66
C ILE A 306 26.34 1.09 4.91
N GLY A 307 25.99 -0.14 5.28
CA GLY A 307 25.11 -0.41 6.42
C GLY A 307 23.64 -0.55 6.06
N TYR A 308 23.28 -0.37 4.79
CA TYR A 308 21.99 -0.71 4.23
C TYR A 308 22.01 -2.11 3.61
N GLN A 309 20.83 -2.72 3.43
CA GLN A 309 20.67 -3.97 2.70
C GLN A 309 21.14 -3.77 1.25
N GLY A 310 21.89 -4.73 0.74
CA GLY A 310 22.56 -4.60 -0.56
C GLY A 310 21.69 -4.94 -1.77
N ASP A 311 20.39 -4.68 -1.69
CA ASP A 311 19.46 -4.91 -2.79
C ASP A 311 19.65 -3.85 -3.86
N ILE A 312 20.02 -4.30 -5.05
CA ILE A 312 20.23 -3.42 -6.21
C ILE A 312 19.43 -3.94 -7.40
N VAL A 313 18.94 -3.01 -8.18
CA VAL A 313 18.17 -3.28 -9.39
C VAL A 313 18.80 -2.51 -10.55
N VAL A 314 18.88 -3.13 -11.71
CA VAL A 314 19.35 -2.46 -12.95
C VAL A 314 18.14 -2.11 -13.79
N ILE A 315 18.04 -0.84 -14.17
CA ILE A 315 16.95 -0.32 -15.00
C ILE A 315 17.48 0.45 -16.21
N ASP A 316 16.66 0.53 -17.26
CA ASP A 316 16.87 1.47 -18.35
C ASP A 316 16.26 2.86 -18.04
N LYS A 317 16.33 3.76 -19.01
CA LYS A 317 15.80 5.13 -18.86
C LYS A 317 14.27 5.23 -18.83
N GLU A 318 13.57 4.20 -19.28
CA GLU A 318 12.10 4.05 -19.22
C GLU A 318 11.62 3.35 -17.96
N PHE A 319 12.53 3.04 -17.03
CA PHE A 319 12.26 2.28 -15.80
C PHE A 319 11.90 0.80 -16.05
N THR A 320 12.38 0.21 -17.16
CA THR A 320 12.28 -1.24 -17.39
C THR A 320 13.30 -1.98 -16.55
N ILE A 321 12.90 -3.02 -15.84
CA ILE A 321 13.80 -3.85 -15.06
C ILE A 321 14.63 -4.74 -15.99
N LEU A 322 15.94 -4.71 -15.82
CA LEU A 322 16.91 -5.47 -16.62
C LEU A 322 17.61 -6.59 -15.83
N ALA A 323 17.80 -6.38 -14.52
CA ALA A 323 18.35 -7.36 -13.58
C ALA A 323 18.09 -6.93 -12.13
#